data_f2250ecb61d763cf350c679093124dc9
#
_entry.id   f2250ecb61d763cf350c679093124dc9
#
_cell.length_a   1.000
_cell.length_b   1.000
_cell.length_c   1.000
_cell.angle_alpha   90.00
_cell.angle_beta   90.00
_cell.angle_gamma   90.00
#
_symmetry.space_group_name_H-M   'P 1'
#
loop_
_entity.id
_entity.type
_entity.pdbx_description
1 polymer ?
#
loop_
_entity_poly.entity_id
_entity_poly.type
_entity_poly.pdbx_seq_one_letter_code
_entity_poly.pdbx_strand_id
1 'polypeptide(L)'
;MTDPVREFYLNARDYDLISGHGVAGDIAYFSRLAEKSRSVLELACGTGRVTWPMARAGARVTALDLVGEMLALAREKGGSESAAVQDRVRLLEADMRAFGLGKRFPLIVIPFRAFQHLLTVEEQMDCLACCRKHLTRQGR
;
A
#
# COMPACT_ATOMS: atom_id res chain seq x y z
N MET A 1 17.00 18.87 0.62
CA MET A 1 15.99 19.00 1.71
C MET A 1 15.31 17.66 1.86
N THR A 2 15.37 17.05 3.03
CA THR A 2 14.73 15.77 3.29
C THR A 2 13.20 15.96 3.33
N ASP A 3 12.46 15.04 2.72
CA ASP A 3 10.99 15.01 2.82
C ASP A 3 10.62 14.70 4.28
N PRO A 4 9.90 15.60 5.00
CA PRO A 4 9.57 15.40 6.39
C PRO A 4 8.71 14.14 6.65
N VAL A 5 7.93 13.72 5.67
CA VAL A 5 7.16 12.46 5.74
C VAL A 5 8.10 11.27 5.74
N ARG A 6 9.08 11.27 4.85
CA ARG A 6 10.09 10.20 4.79
C ARG A 6 10.88 10.11 6.10
N GLU A 7 11.32 11.25 6.64
CA GLU A 7 12.09 11.30 7.89
C GLU A 7 11.31 10.70 9.08
N PHE A 8 10.01 11.00 9.18
CA PHE A 8 9.13 10.45 10.23
C PHE A 8 9.06 8.91 10.19
N TYR A 9 9.12 8.31 9.01
CA TYR A 9 8.98 6.85 8.82
C TYR A 9 10.30 6.09 8.68
N LEU A 10 11.44 6.71 8.86
CA LEU A 10 12.76 6.04 8.80
C LEU A 10 12.91 4.93 9.84
N ASN A 11 12.20 5.02 10.99
CA ASN A 11 12.17 3.96 11.97
C ASN A 11 10.91 3.09 11.84
N ALA A 12 10.91 2.20 10.86
CA ALA A 12 9.78 1.34 10.56
C ALA A 12 9.35 0.42 11.72
N ARG A 13 10.29 0.02 12.57
CA ARG A 13 9.99 -0.85 13.74
C ARG A 13 9.25 -0.07 14.83
N ASP A 14 9.67 1.15 15.10
CA ASP A 14 8.98 2.02 16.06
C ASP A 14 7.59 2.40 15.56
N TYR A 15 7.45 2.64 14.25
CA TYR A 15 6.14 2.85 13.65
C TYR A 15 5.18 1.68 13.90
N ASP A 16 5.63 0.45 13.72
CA ASP A 16 4.82 -0.74 13.96
C ASP A 16 4.36 -0.86 15.42
N LEU A 17 5.23 -0.51 16.37
CA LEU A 17 4.90 -0.53 17.79
C LEU A 17 3.85 0.51 18.17
N ILE A 18 3.93 1.70 17.56
CA ILE A 18 3.09 2.86 17.92
C ILE A 18 1.79 2.88 17.10
N SER A 19 1.85 2.58 15.82
CA SER A 19 0.77 2.81 14.86
C SER A 19 0.33 1.56 14.08
N GLY A 20 0.99 0.44 14.30
CA GLY A 20 0.78 -0.80 13.51
C GLY A 20 -0.59 -1.47 13.68
N HIS A 21 -1.43 -0.98 14.60
CA HIS A 21 -2.74 -1.56 14.87
C HIS A 21 -3.85 -1.07 13.91
N GLY A 22 -3.67 0.10 13.29
CA GLY A 22 -4.67 0.69 12.39
C GLY A 22 -6.03 0.92 13.07
N VAL A 23 -7.10 0.77 12.32
CA VAL A 23 -8.49 0.87 12.79
C VAL A 23 -9.07 -0.54 12.94
N ALA A 24 -9.82 -0.79 14.01
CA ALA A 24 -10.44 -2.09 14.24
C ALA A 24 -11.32 -2.52 13.04
N GLY A 25 -11.06 -3.72 12.53
CA GLY A 25 -11.81 -4.32 11.42
C GLY A 25 -11.37 -3.88 10.01
N ASP A 26 -10.41 -2.97 9.87
CA ASP A 26 -9.97 -2.50 8.55
C ASP A 26 -9.28 -3.60 7.73
N ILE A 27 -8.48 -4.44 8.35
CA ILE A 27 -7.83 -5.59 7.68
C ILE A 27 -8.89 -6.53 7.09
N ALA A 28 -9.93 -6.87 7.84
CA ALA A 28 -11.00 -7.73 7.35
C ALA A 28 -11.78 -7.07 6.20
N TYR A 29 -12.00 -5.76 6.27
CA TYR A 29 -12.66 -4.99 5.22
C TYR A 29 -11.86 -5.02 3.92
N PHE A 30 -10.58 -4.65 3.97
CA PHE A 30 -9.71 -4.64 2.79
C PHE A 30 -9.50 -6.05 2.22
N SER A 31 -9.36 -7.06 3.07
CA SER A 31 -9.22 -8.45 2.62
C SER A 31 -10.44 -8.92 1.81
N ARG A 32 -11.67 -8.60 2.26
CA ARG A 32 -12.89 -8.91 1.50
C ARG A 32 -12.98 -8.19 0.16
N LEU A 33 -12.57 -6.90 0.11
CA LEU A 33 -12.53 -6.16 -1.15
C LEU A 33 -11.51 -6.76 -2.11
N ALA A 34 -10.33 -7.10 -1.61
CA ALA A 34 -9.24 -7.68 -2.38
C ALA A 34 -9.60 -9.06 -2.93
N GLU A 35 -10.21 -9.93 -2.12
CA GLU A 35 -10.69 -11.24 -2.54
C GLU A 35 -11.63 -11.14 -3.74
N LYS A 36 -12.61 -10.24 -3.67
CA LYS A 36 -13.56 -10.00 -4.76
C LYS A 36 -12.91 -9.44 -6.01
N SER A 37 -11.95 -8.53 -5.84
CA SER A 37 -11.29 -7.82 -6.95
C SER A 37 -10.17 -8.61 -7.60
N ARG A 38 -9.57 -9.55 -6.88
CA ARG A 38 -8.47 -10.44 -7.27
C ARG A 38 -7.14 -9.75 -7.60
N SER A 39 -7.13 -8.49 -7.96
CA SER A 39 -5.95 -7.68 -8.24
C SER A 39 -6.10 -6.31 -7.60
N VAL A 40 -5.11 -5.89 -6.83
CA VAL A 40 -5.16 -4.68 -5.99
C VAL A 40 -3.87 -3.89 -6.16
N LEU A 41 -4.00 -2.58 -6.24
CA LEU A 41 -2.91 -1.63 -6.00
C LEU A 41 -3.11 -1.01 -4.62
N GLU A 42 -2.12 -1.17 -3.76
CA GLU A 42 -2.07 -0.53 -2.45
C GLU A 42 -1.05 0.61 -2.47
N LEU A 43 -1.47 1.81 -2.11
CA LEU A 43 -0.60 2.98 -2.01
C LEU A 43 -0.25 3.23 -0.55
N ALA A 44 1.03 3.59 -0.30
CA ALA A 44 1.57 3.81 1.03
C ALA A 44 1.37 2.59 1.94
N CYS A 45 1.84 1.43 1.50
CA CYS A 45 1.63 0.15 2.17
C CYS A 45 2.38 0.02 3.51
N GLY A 46 3.36 0.88 3.76
CA GLY A 46 4.17 0.85 4.97
C GLY A 46 4.86 -0.49 5.17
N THR A 47 4.70 -1.06 6.34
CA THR A 47 5.28 -2.34 6.73
C THR A 47 4.46 -3.56 6.29
N GLY A 48 3.49 -3.37 5.42
CA GLY A 48 2.69 -4.45 4.85
C GLY A 48 1.55 -4.96 5.72
N ARG A 49 1.08 -4.15 6.67
CA ARG A 49 0.01 -4.53 7.62
C ARG A 49 -1.28 -5.00 6.90
N VAL A 50 -1.65 -4.35 5.82
CA VAL A 50 -2.84 -4.69 5.01
C VAL A 50 -2.46 -5.53 3.79
N THR A 51 -1.27 -5.35 3.24
CA THR A 51 -0.73 -6.06 2.07
C THR A 51 -0.83 -7.57 2.20
N TRP A 52 -0.24 -8.12 3.26
CA TRP A 52 -0.17 -9.57 3.47
C TRP A 52 -1.53 -10.21 3.73
N PRO A 53 -2.41 -9.63 4.55
CA PRO A 53 -3.79 -10.12 4.69
C PRO A 53 -4.57 -10.15 3.38
N MET A 54 -4.45 -9.14 2.51
CA MET A 54 -5.08 -9.16 1.19
C MET A 54 -4.53 -10.29 0.30
N ALA A 55 -3.23 -10.52 0.35
CA ALA A 55 -2.59 -11.62 -0.40
C ALA A 55 -3.02 -13.00 0.14
N ARG A 56 -3.14 -13.15 1.46
CA ARG A 56 -3.70 -14.37 2.08
C ARG A 56 -5.14 -14.63 1.66
N ALA A 57 -5.93 -13.58 1.45
CA ALA A 57 -7.29 -13.67 0.92
C ALA A 57 -7.36 -14.04 -0.57
N GLY A 58 -6.21 -14.24 -1.24
CA GLY A 58 -6.11 -14.72 -2.61
C GLY A 58 -5.88 -13.65 -3.68
N ALA A 59 -5.76 -12.38 -3.29
CA ALA A 59 -5.51 -11.30 -4.24
C ALA A 59 -4.03 -11.22 -4.65
N ARG A 60 -3.78 -10.80 -5.89
CA ARG A 60 -2.47 -10.31 -6.32
C ARG A 60 -2.36 -8.83 -5.91
N VAL A 61 -1.39 -8.51 -5.09
CA VAL A 61 -1.20 -7.17 -4.53
C VAL A 61 0.07 -6.55 -5.08
N THR A 62 -0.07 -5.41 -5.73
CA THR A 62 1.05 -4.50 -5.99
C THR A 62 0.98 -3.40 -4.94
N ALA A 63 2.02 -3.25 -4.15
CA ALA A 63 2.04 -2.33 -3.03
C ALA A 63 3.21 -1.35 -3.16
N LEU A 64 2.91 -0.06 -3.02
CA LEU A 64 3.88 1.03 -3.13
C LEU A 64 4.10 1.67 -1.77
N ASP A 65 5.33 2.04 -1.49
CA ASP A 65 5.66 2.97 -0.41
C ASP A 65 6.83 3.88 -0.82
N LEU A 66 6.86 5.09 -0.30
CA LEU A 66 7.94 6.06 -0.54
C LEU A 66 9.21 5.72 0.26
N VAL A 67 9.06 4.99 1.38
CA VAL A 67 10.11 4.75 2.37
C VAL A 67 10.64 3.34 2.24
N GLY A 68 11.88 3.22 1.75
CA GLY A 68 12.53 1.92 1.53
C GLY A 68 12.64 1.08 2.78
N GLU A 69 12.85 1.70 3.95
CA GLU A 69 12.93 1.04 5.26
C GLU A 69 11.60 0.38 5.65
N MET A 70 10.48 1.01 5.33
CA MET A 70 9.14 0.42 5.50
C MET A 70 8.99 -0.83 4.64
N LEU A 71 9.38 -0.75 3.36
CA LEU A 71 9.34 -1.89 2.45
C LEU A 71 10.28 -3.02 2.86
N ALA A 72 11.45 -2.70 3.43
CA ALA A 72 12.37 -3.69 3.96
C ALA A 72 11.70 -4.52 5.07
N LEU A 73 11.02 -3.86 6.00
CA LEU A 73 10.28 -4.54 7.06
C LEU A 73 9.05 -5.29 6.52
N ALA A 74 8.38 -4.76 5.50
CA ALA A 74 7.30 -5.48 4.82
C ALA A 74 7.80 -6.79 4.19
N ARG A 75 8.97 -6.78 3.55
CA ARG A 75 9.62 -8.00 3.01
C ARG A 75 10.00 -8.98 4.09
N GLU A 76 10.58 -8.50 5.19
CA GLU A 76 10.93 -9.35 6.36
C GLU A 76 9.69 -10.09 6.89
N LYS A 77 8.58 -9.38 7.08
CA LYS A 77 7.30 -9.98 7.50
C LYS A 77 6.78 -10.99 6.47
N GLY A 78 6.93 -10.69 5.20
CA GLY A 78 6.57 -11.59 4.11
C GLY A 78 7.34 -12.90 4.11
N GLY A 79 8.55 -12.92 4.66
CA GLY A 79 9.35 -14.14 4.82
C GLY A 79 8.69 -15.22 5.68
N SER A 80 7.74 -14.86 6.52
CA SER A 80 6.94 -15.79 7.34
C SER A 80 5.70 -16.33 6.62
N GLU A 81 5.37 -15.78 5.45
CA GLU A 81 4.23 -16.23 4.67
C GLU A 81 4.57 -17.46 3.83
N SER A 82 3.56 -18.21 3.41
CA SER A 82 3.76 -19.32 2.46
C SER A 82 4.27 -18.80 1.10
N ALA A 83 5.00 -19.65 0.36
CA ALA A 83 5.48 -19.30 -0.98
C ALA A 83 4.34 -18.81 -1.89
N ALA A 84 3.17 -19.46 -1.83
CA ALA A 84 2.01 -19.07 -2.63
C ALA A 84 1.48 -17.66 -2.29
N VAL A 85 1.59 -17.21 -1.04
CA VAL A 85 1.23 -15.85 -0.62
C VAL A 85 2.30 -14.87 -1.05
N GLN A 86 3.58 -15.19 -0.87
CA GLN A 86 4.69 -14.34 -1.30
C GLN A 86 4.63 -14.06 -2.80
N ASP A 87 4.35 -15.06 -3.63
CA ASP A 87 4.24 -14.94 -5.09
C ASP A 87 3.11 -14.01 -5.56
N ARG A 88 2.16 -13.69 -4.69
CA ARG A 88 1.07 -12.75 -4.98
C ARG A 88 1.44 -11.28 -4.72
N VAL A 89 2.54 -11.01 -4.03
CA VAL A 89 2.88 -9.65 -3.58
C VAL A 89 4.08 -9.11 -4.36
N ARG A 90 3.93 -7.89 -4.86
CA ARG A 90 5.01 -7.10 -5.43
C ARG A 90 5.14 -5.78 -4.65
N LEU A 91 6.27 -5.60 -3.99
CA LEU A 91 6.59 -4.39 -3.22
C LEU A 91 7.51 -3.47 -4.05
N LEU A 92 7.13 -2.21 -4.20
CA LEU A 92 7.84 -1.23 -5.02
C LEU A 92 8.05 0.08 -4.23
N GLU A 93 9.25 0.63 -4.31
CA GLU A 93 9.51 1.98 -3.80
C GLU A 93 9.04 2.99 -4.86
N ALA A 94 8.03 3.79 -4.52
CA ALA A 94 7.48 4.81 -5.39
C ALA A 94 6.68 5.85 -4.62
N ASP A 95 6.59 7.05 -5.19
CA ASP A 95 5.73 8.12 -4.68
C ASP A 95 4.30 7.96 -5.20
N MET A 96 3.32 7.98 -4.30
CA MET A 96 1.92 7.86 -4.70
C MET A 96 1.39 9.06 -5.51
N ARG A 97 2.14 10.18 -5.55
CA ARG A 97 1.83 11.35 -6.38
C ARG A 97 2.30 11.19 -7.83
N ALA A 98 3.28 10.30 -8.07
CA ALA A 98 3.93 10.19 -9.38
C ALA A 98 4.47 8.77 -9.60
N PHE A 99 3.63 7.86 -10.06
CA PHE A 99 4.04 6.50 -10.41
C PHE A 99 3.48 6.08 -11.78
N GLY A 100 4.16 5.12 -12.40
CA GLY A 100 3.74 4.54 -13.67
C GLY A 100 4.04 3.04 -13.71
N LEU A 101 3.00 2.21 -13.69
CA LEU A 101 3.13 0.75 -13.60
C LEU A 101 2.83 0.03 -14.92
N GLY A 102 2.35 0.74 -15.94
CA GLY A 102 1.97 0.12 -17.23
C GLY A 102 0.83 -0.88 -17.11
N LYS A 103 0.08 -0.85 -16.01
CA LYS A 103 -0.98 -1.81 -15.67
C LYS A 103 -2.15 -1.08 -15.01
N ARG A 104 -3.37 -1.63 -15.19
CA ARG A 104 -4.57 -1.14 -14.53
C ARG A 104 -5.09 -2.16 -13.52
N PHE A 105 -5.73 -1.66 -12.47
CA PHE A 105 -6.23 -2.45 -11.36
C PHE A 105 -7.73 -2.23 -11.18
N PRO A 106 -8.49 -3.28 -10.86
CA PRO A 106 -9.92 -3.14 -10.53
C PRO A 106 -10.15 -2.51 -9.15
N LEU A 107 -9.13 -2.52 -8.29
CA LEU A 107 -9.18 -1.95 -6.95
C LEU A 107 -7.88 -1.21 -6.64
N ILE A 108 -7.98 0.04 -6.18
CA ILE A 108 -6.89 0.80 -5.58
C ILE A 108 -7.29 1.15 -4.15
N VAL A 109 -6.40 0.90 -3.20
CA VAL A 109 -6.64 1.22 -1.78
C VAL A 109 -5.52 2.10 -1.23
N ILE A 110 -5.91 3.03 -0.37
CA ILE A 110 -4.98 3.88 0.40
C ILE A 110 -5.39 3.73 1.88
N PRO A 111 -4.89 2.68 2.57
CA PRO A 111 -5.34 2.36 3.91
C PRO A 111 -4.95 3.40 4.95
N PHE A 112 -5.75 3.46 6.03
CA PHE A 112 -5.50 4.23 7.23
C PHE A 112 -5.41 5.74 6.95
N ARG A 113 -4.31 6.39 7.33
CA ARG A 113 -4.12 7.85 7.23
C ARG A 113 -3.19 8.29 6.12
N ALA A 114 -2.81 7.38 5.24
CA ALA A 114 -1.77 7.65 4.26
C ALA A 114 -2.09 8.85 3.35
N PHE A 115 -3.32 8.98 2.88
CA PHE A 115 -3.74 10.12 2.05
C PHE A 115 -3.62 11.48 2.76
N GLN A 116 -3.70 11.50 4.09
CA GLN A 116 -3.56 12.73 4.89
C GLN A 116 -2.13 13.29 4.93
N HIS A 117 -1.14 12.52 4.48
CA HIS A 117 0.24 13.02 4.31
C HIS A 117 0.42 13.89 3.07
N LEU A 118 -0.55 13.94 2.19
CA LEU A 118 -0.62 14.87 1.07
C LEU A 118 -1.19 16.20 1.58
N LEU A 119 -0.31 17.15 1.86
CA LEU A 119 -0.64 18.36 2.61
C LEU A 119 -1.25 19.47 1.73
N THR A 120 -1.05 19.41 0.42
CA THR A 120 -1.58 20.39 -0.51
C THR A 120 -2.63 19.78 -1.44
N VAL A 121 -3.54 20.62 -1.93
CA VAL A 121 -4.52 20.20 -2.93
C VAL A 121 -3.84 19.67 -4.19
N GLU A 122 -2.73 20.27 -4.60
CA GLU A 122 -1.94 19.82 -5.75
C GLU A 122 -1.46 18.39 -5.57
N GLU A 123 -0.81 18.06 -4.45
CA GLU A 123 -0.36 16.70 -4.15
C GLU A 123 -1.51 15.68 -4.13
N GLN A 124 -2.65 16.06 -3.55
CA GLN A 124 -3.84 15.21 -3.51
C GLN A 124 -4.37 14.95 -4.92
N MET A 125 -4.44 15.98 -5.76
CA MET A 125 -4.88 15.87 -7.15
C MET A 125 -3.91 15.03 -7.99
N ASP A 126 -2.61 15.16 -7.80
CA ASP A 126 -1.59 14.35 -8.47
C ASP A 126 -1.76 12.87 -8.13
N CYS A 127 -1.92 12.54 -6.86
CA CYS A 127 -2.19 11.17 -6.40
C CYS A 127 -3.46 10.61 -7.04
N LEU A 128 -4.56 11.36 -7.00
CA LEU A 128 -5.83 10.93 -7.60
C LEU A 128 -5.74 10.78 -9.12
N ALA A 129 -4.98 11.65 -9.80
CA ALA A 129 -4.73 11.52 -11.23
C ALA A 129 -3.93 10.26 -11.57
N CYS A 130 -2.93 9.92 -10.76
CA CYS A 130 -2.20 8.65 -10.87
C CYS A 130 -3.14 7.44 -10.64
N CYS A 131 -3.98 7.48 -9.61
CA CYS A 131 -4.99 6.44 -9.37
C CYS A 131 -5.91 6.26 -10.58
N ARG A 132 -6.45 7.36 -11.11
CA ARG A 132 -7.35 7.32 -12.30
C ARG A 132 -6.70 6.65 -13.51
N LYS A 133 -5.43 6.94 -13.78
CA LYS A 133 -4.66 6.32 -14.89
C LYS A 133 -4.50 4.82 -14.70
N HIS A 134 -4.45 4.35 -13.45
CA HIS A 134 -4.22 2.96 -13.10
C HIS A 134 -5.51 2.20 -12.73
N LEU A 135 -6.67 2.80 -12.79
CA LEU A 135 -7.95 2.11 -12.61
C LEU A 135 -8.44 1.50 -13.93
N THR A 136 -9.00 0.30 -13.83
CA THR A 136 -9.82 -0.25 -14.92
C THR A 136 -11.09 0.59 -15.09
N ARG A 137 -11.82 0.40 -16.20
CA ARG A 137 -13.04 1.16 -16.50
C ARG A 137 -14.09 1.09 -15.39
N GLN A 138 -14.21 -0.06 -14.72
CA GLN A 138 -15.15 -0.30 -13.61
C GLN A 138 -14.45 -0.35 -12.26
N GLY A 139 -13.18 0.06 -12.21
CA GLY A 139 -12.36 0.06 -11.00
C GLY A 139 -12.80 1.12 -9.99
N ARG A 140 -12.44 0.87 -8.73
CA ARG A 140 -12.75 1.75 -7.61
C ARG A 140 -11.56 1.86 -6.65
#